data_c3249afe4853aeb548c6c6cc4db47048
#
_entry.id   c3249afe4853aeb548c6c6cc4db47048
#
_cell.length_a   1.000
_cell.length_b   1.000
_cell.length_c   1.000
_cell.angle_alpha   90.00
_cell.angle_beta   90.00
_cell.angle_gamma   90.00
#
_symmetry.space_group_name_H-M   'P 1'
#
loop_
_entity.id
_entity.type
_entity.pdbx_description
1 polymer ?
#
loop_
_entity_poly.entity_id
_entity_poly.type
_entity_poly.pdbx_seq_one_letter_code
_entity_poly.pdbx_strand_id
1 'polypeptide(L)'
;MLKIGDFAKLCGTCARTLRYYDDEGVLKADLVDEITGYRFYSPEAVEKYKKLVFYKDLGFSLQEIKKLLAATEEEEKEMLKQKKGTLLSSVEQIQGQVQTINTMFARDEGKKAF
;
A
#
# COMPACT_ATOMS: atom_id res chain seq x y z
N MET A 1 14.77 -22.33 2.16
CA MET A 1 14.24 -21.15 1.43
C MET A 1 13.32 -21.59 0.30
N LEU A 2 12.35 -20.76 -0.03
CA LEU A 2 11.39 -21.05 -1.09
C LEU A 2 11.77 -20.30 -2.35
N LYS A 3 11.61 -20.95 -3.51
CA LYS A 3 11.69 -20.25 -4.80
C LYS A 3 10.53 -19.25 -4.90
N ILE A 4 10.74 -18.21 -5.69
CA ILE A 4 9.77 -17.11 -5.83
C ILE A 4 8.34 -17.59 -6.17
N GLY A 5 8.20 -18.60 -7.02
CA GLY A 5 6.89 -19.17 -7.38
C GLY A 5 6.17 -19.81 -6.21
N ASP A 6 6.88 -20.56 -5.39
CA ASP A 6 6.33 -21.21 -4.18
C ASP A 6 6.03 -20.18 -3.09
N PHE A 7 6.91 -19.20 -2.94
CA PHE A 7 6.68 -18.09 -2.01
C PHE A 7 5.45 -17.28 -2.42
N ALA A 8 5.29 -17.04 -3.72
CA ALA A 8 4.11 -16.33 -4.24
C ALA A 8 2.80 -17.05 -3.89
N LYS A 9 2.78 -18.37 -4.03
CA LYS A 9 1.62 -19.19 -3.65
C LYS A 9 1.31 -19.07 -2.16
N LEU A 10 2.35 -19.10 -1.33
CA LEU A 10 2.22 -19.00 0.12
C LEU A 10 1.65 -17.62 0.51
N CYS A 11 2.04 -16.57 -0.18
CA CYS A 11 1.58 -15.19 0.08
C CYS A 11 0.24 -14.86 -0.59
N GLY A 12 -0.24 -15.68 -1.50
CA GLY A 12 -1.46 -15.39 -2.26
C GLY A 12 -1.26 -14.33 -3.33
N THR A 13 -0.09 -14.28 -3.92
CA THR A 13 0.27 -13.33 -4.98
C THR A 13 0.94 -14.07 -6.14
N CYS A 14 1.57 -13.35 -7.06
CA CYS A 14 2.27 -13.94 -8.19
C CYS A 14 3.75 -13.54 -8.20
N ALA A 15 4.56 -14.33 -8.87
CA ALA A 15 6.00 -14.11 -8.97
C ALA A 15 6.34 -12.74 -9.59
N ARG A 16 5.53 -12.28 -10.53
CA ARG A 16 5.72 -10.98 -11.19
C ARG A 16 5.66 -9.82 -10.18
N THR A 17 4.68 -9.85 -9.29
CA THR A 17 4.52 -8.84 -8.24
C THR A 17 5.71 -8.86 -7.29
N LEU A 18 6.16 -10.06 -6.89
CA LEU A 18 7.31 -10.21 -6.00
C LEU A 18 8.60 -9.71 -6.64
N ARG A 19 8.81 -9.97 -7.94
CA ARG A 19 9.97 -9.43 -8.68
C ARG A 19 9.94 -7.91 -8.68
N TYR A 20 8.78 -7.33 -8.88
CA TYR A 20 8.59 -5.88 -8.86
C TYR A 20 8.98 -5.30 -7.49
N TYR A 21 8.53 -5.93 -6.40
CA TYR A 21 8.87 -5.49 -5.05
C TYR A 21 10.35 -5.67 -4.72
N ASP A 22 10.99 -6.71 -5.27
CA ASP A 22 12.43 -6.90 -5.13
C ASP A 22 13.20 -5.81 -5.90
N ASP A 23 12.80 -5.54 -7.14
CA ASP A 23 13.42 -4.50 -7.96
C ASP A 23 13.29 -3.12 -7.33
N GLU A 24 12.15 -2.82 -6.72
CA GLU A 24 11.90 -1.55 -6.02
C GLU A 24 12.58 -1.50 -4.64
N GLY A 25 13.14 -2.61 -4.18
CA GLY A 25 13.82 -2.68 -2.89
C GLY A 25 12.89 -2.68 -1.69
N VAL A 26 11.59 -2.92 -1.90
CA VAL A 26 10.57 -2.93 -0.83
C VAL A 26 10.55 -4.28 -0.12
N LEU A 27 10.65 -5.37 -0.89
CA LEU A 27 10.73 -6.73 -0.37
C LEU A 27 11.78 -7.48 -1.18
N LYS A 28 13.02 -7.40 -0.74
CA LYS A 28 14.15 -8.02 -1.43
C LYS A 28 14.17 -9.53 -1.21
N ALA A 29 14.53 -10.27 -2.27
CA ALA A 29 14.81 -11.69 -2.15
C ALA A 29 15.95 -11.89 -1.17
N ASP A 30 15.85 -12.93 -0.35
CA ASP A 30 16.90 -13.26 0.64
C ASP A 30 18.15 -13.79 -0.04
N LEU A 31 17.99 -14.45 -1.18
CA LEU A 31 19.08 -15.00 -1.98
C LEU A 31 18.71 -14.94 -3.44
N VAL A 32 19.68 -14.56 -4.27
CA VAL A 32 19.59 -14.64 -5.73
C VAL A 32 20.72 -15.54 -6.21
N ASP A 33 20.38 -16.61 -6.91
CA ASP A 33 21.39 -17.52 -7.47
C ASP A 33 22.11 -16.80 -8.60
N GLU A 34 23.45 -16.71 -8.49
CA GLU A 34 24.29 -15.99 -9.44
C GLU A 34 24.30 -16.62 -10.84
N ILE A 35 24.09 -17.93 -10.92
CA ILE A 35 24.14 -18.67 -12.19
C ILE A 35 22.78 -18.63 -12.90
N THR A 36 21.70 -18.95 -12.17
CA THR A 36 20.36 -19.07 -12.74
C THR A 36 19.55 -17.78 -12.68
N GLY A 37 19.91 -16.88 -11.75
CA GLY A 37 19.14 -15.67 -11.47
C GLY A 37 17.88 -15.95 -10.66
N TYR A 38 17.68 -17.18 -10.21
CA TYR A 38 16.50 -17.54 -9.42
C TYR A 38 16.52 -16.85 -8.07
N ARG A 39 15.36 -16.35 -7.67
CA ARG A 39 15.15 -15.65 -6.40
C ARG A 39 14.57 -16.61 -5.37
N PHE A 40 15.09 -16.51 -4.15
CA PHE A 40 14.67 -17.34 -3.02
C PHE A 40 14.29 -16.45 -1.84
N TYR A 41 13.24 -16.84 -1.14
CA TYR A 41 12.70 -16.11 0.02
C TYR A 41 12.68 -17.02 1.23
N SER A 42 13.03 -16.46 2.40
CA SER A 42 12.90 -17.18 3.66
C SER A 42 11.44 -17.22 4.10
N PRO A 43 11.04 -18.19 4.95
CA PRO A 43 9.69 -18.20 5.50
C PRO A 43 9.34 -16.92 6.27
N GLU A 44 10.32 -16.27 6.89
CA GLU A 44 10.16 -15.03 7.63
C GLU A 44 9.73 -13.87 6.72
N ALA A 45 10.04 -13.94 5.43
CA ALA A 45 9.63 -12.92 4.45
C ALA A 45 8.11 -12.84 4.28
N VAL A 46 7.37 -13.91 4.66
CA VAL A 46 5.90 -13.90 4.64
C VAL A 46 5.34 -12.78 5.51
N GLU A 47 5.89 -12.60 6.71
CA GLU A 47 5.45 -11.55 7.62
C GLU A 47 5.75 -10.16 7.07
N LYS A 48 6.89 -10.00 6.41
CA LYS A 48 7.23 -8.74 5.73
C LYS A 48 6.25 -8.44 4.60
N TYR A 49 5.89 -9.45 3.83
CA TYR A 49 4.91 -9.31 2.76
C TYR A 49 3.54 -8.89 3.31
N LYS A 50 3.09 -9.51 4.40
CA LYS A 50 1.83 -9.16 5.07
C LYS A 50 1.83 -7.71 5.52
N LYS A 51 2.92 -7.23 6.12
CA LYS A 51 3.08 -5.84 6.53
C LYS A 51 3.03 -4.89 5.34
N LEU A 52 3.71 -5.27 4.25
CA LEU A 52 3.71 -4.49 3.02
C LEU A 52 2.28 -4.28 2.51
N VAL A 53 1.50 -5.35 2.42
CA VAL A 53 0.10 -5.31 1.96
C VAL A 53 -0.74 -4.46 2.92
N PHE A 54 -0.55 -4.61 4.21
CA PHE A 54 -1.25 -3.83 5.23
C PHE A 54 -1.05 -2.33 5.02
N TYR A 55 0.19 -1.90 4.84
CA TYR A 55 0.49 -0.48 4.61
C TYR A 55 -0.02 0.00 3.24
N LYS A 56 0.06 -0.85 2.23
CA LYS A 56 -0.46 -0.54 0.90
C LYS A 56 -1.96 -0.28 0.94
N ASP A 57 -2.70 -1.09 1.69
CA ASP A 57 -4.14 -0.94 1.87
C ASP A 57 -4.50 0.36 2.60
N LEU A 58 -3.59 0.87 3.42
CA LEU A 58 -3.76 2.18 4.09
C LEU A 58 -3.44 3.36 3.16
N GLY A 59 -2.99 3.09 1.94
CA GLY A 59 -2.71 4.12 0.95
C GLY A 59 -1.30 4.67 0.95
N PHE A 60 -0.35 3.97 1.60
CA PHE A 60 1.06 4.37 1.54
C PHE A 60 1.66 4.00 0.18
N SER A 61 2.57 4.85 -0.31
CA SER A 61 3.35 4.56 -1.51
C SER A 61 4.42 3.50 -1.20
N LEU A 62 4.98 2.88 -2.25
CA LEU A 62 6.05 1.91 -2.06
C LEU A 62 7.27 2.52 -1.38
N GLN A 63 7.60 3.78 -1.68
CA GLN A 63 8.71 4.48 -1.04
C GLN A 63 8.46 4.67 0.45
N GLU A 64 7.25 5.02 0.82
CA GLU A 64 6.84 5.16 2.22
C GLU A 64 6.84 3.81 2.93
N ILE A 65 6.35 2.76 2.27
CA ILE A 65 6.35 1.39 2.82
C ILE A 65 7.77 0.91 3.08
N LYS A 66 8.69 1.19 2.19
CA LYS A 66 10.10 0.86 2.36
C LYS A 66 10.65 1.47 3.66
N LYS A 67 10.32 2.72 3.92
CA LYS A 67 10.69 3.41 5.17
C LYS A 67 10.01 2.80 6.38
N LEU A 68 8.72 2.49 6.26
CA LEU A 68 7.94 1.89 7.35
C LEU A 68 8.48 0.52 7.75
N LEU A 69 8.88 -0.31 6.79
CA LEU A 69 9.42 -1.65 7.07
C LEU A 69 10.77 -1.59 7.79
N ALA A 70 11.50 -0.50 7.64
CA ALA A 70 12.79 -0.29 8.31
C ALA A 70 12.69 0.62 9.54
N ALA A 71 11.49 1.14 9.85
CA ALA A 71 11.27 2.13 10.89
C ALA A 71 11.26 1.52 12.29
N THR A 72 11.65 2.34 13.27
CA THR A 72 11.42 2.03 14.69
C THR A 72 9.92 2.18 14.99
N GLU A 73 9.47 1.67 16.15
CA GLU A 73 8.07 1.82 16.57
C GLU A 73 7.64 3.29 16.65
N GLU A 74 8.53 4.15 17.11
CA GLU A 74 8.25 5.60 17.23
C GLU A 74 8.11 6.26 15.87
N GLU A 75 9.01 5.93 14.94
CA GLU A 75 8.98 6.42 13.58
C GLU A 75 7.71 5.94 12.86
N GLU A 76 7.33 4.67 13.04
CA GLU A 76 6.11 4.10 12.50
C GLU A 76 4.88 4.85 13.02
N LYS A 77 4.79 5.08 14.33
CA LYS A 77 3.68 5.81 14.94
C LYS A 77 3.55 7.22 14.35
N GLU A 78 4.66 7.91 14.16
CA GLU A 78 4.65 9.26 13.59
C GLU A 78 4.14 9.24 12.14
N MET A 79 4.61 8.30 11.33
CA MET A 79 4.15 8.15 9.94
C MET A 79 2.67 7.82 9.86
N LEU A 80 2.18 6.93 10.74
CA LEU A 80 0.76 6.57 10.81
C LEU A 80 -0.09 7.77 11.25
N LYS A 81 0.39 8.55 12.20
CA LYS A 81 -0.29 9.76 12.68
C LYS A 81 -0.44 10.78 11.55
N GLN A 82 0.63 11.01 10.79
CA GLN A 82 0.60 11.91 9.64
C GLN A 82 -0.37 11.40 8.57
N LYS A 83 -0.35 10.10 8.29
CA LYS A 83 -1.26 9.48 7.32
C LYS A 83 -2.71 9.65 7.74
N LYS A 84 -2.99 9.43 9.02
CA LYS A 84 -4.33 9.66 9.59
C LYS A 84 -4.81 11.09 9.33
N GLY A 85 -3.95 12.07 9.58
CA GLY A 85 -4.26 13.48 9.34
C GLY A 85 -4.57 13.76 7.86
N THR A 86 -3.77 13.21 6.97
CA THR A 86 -3.96 13.34 5.52
C THR A 86 -5.29 12.70 5.09
N LEU A 87 -5.59 11.51 5.61
CA LEU A 87 -6.85 10.82 5.29
C LEU A 87 -8.06 11.60 5.80
N LEU A 88 -7.98 12.18 7.00
CA LEU A 88 -9.07 13.00 7.54
C LEU A 88 -9.30 14.25 6.70
N SER A 89 -8.23 14.89 6.23
CA SER A 89 -8.32 16.04 5.33
C SER A 89 -8.98 15.64 4.01
N SER A 90 -8.65 14.46 3.49
CA SER A 90 -9.29 13.93 2.27
C SER A 90 -10.77 13.67 2.47
N VAL A 91 -11.16 13.17 3.64
CA VAL A 91 -12.58 12.95 3.98
C VAL A 91 -13.35 14.29 3.94
N GLU A 92 -12.81 15.33 4.57
CA GLU A 92 -13.42 16.67 4.58
C GLU A 92 -13.57 17.21 3.17
N GLN A 93 -12.53 17.07 2.35
CA GLN A 93 -12.54 17.53 0.96
C GLN A 93 -13.61 16.80 0.15
N ILE A 94 -13.70 15.48 0.29
CA ILE A 94 -14.70 14.66 -0.40
C ILE A 94 -16.11 15.05 0.04
N GLN A 95 -16.33 15.22 1.33
CA GLN A 95 -17.61 15.67 1.87
C GLN A 95 -18.02 17.03 1.31
N GLY A 96 -17.05 17.96 1.21
CA GLY A 96 -17.27 19.27 0.59
C GLY A 96 -17.68 19.16 -0.87
N GLN A 97 -17.06 18.28 -1.62
CA GLN A 97 -17.38 18.03 -3.02
C GLN A 97 -18.80 17.48 -3.18
N VAL A 98 -19.18 16.52 -2.34
CA VAL A 98 -20.52 15.94 -2.30
C VAL A 98 -21.55 17.04 -1.97
N GLN A 99 -21.25 17.86 -0.97
CA GLN A 99 -22.11 18.96 -0.56
C GLN A 99 -22.34 19.95 -1.71
N THR A 100 -21.29 20.28 -2.45
CA THR A 100 -21.37 21.18 -3.60
C THR A 100 -22.33 20.63 -4.66
N ILE A 101 -22.19 19.34 -4.97
CA ILE A 101 -23.05 18.66 -5.95
C ILE A 101 -24.51 18.67 -5.48
N ASN A 102 -24.75 18.37 -4.20
CA ASN A 102 -26.08 18.37 -3.61
C ASN A 102 -26.72 19.78 -3.70
N THR A 103 -25.91 20.81 -3.47
CA THR A 103 -26.39 22.21 -3.59
C THR A 103 -26.79 22.53 -5.03
N MET A 104 -26.03 22.05 -6.00
CA MET A 104 -26.34 22.22 -7.42
C MET A 104 -27.67 21.57 -7.79
N PHE A 105 -27.88 20.33 -7.33
CA PHE A 105 -29.18 19.65 -7.55
C PHE A 105 -30.36 20.38 -6.90
N ALA A 106 -30.18 20.86 -5.68
CA ALA A 106 -31.21 21.61 -4.98
C ALA A 106 -31.59 22.89 -5.74
N ARG A 107 -30.60 23.57 -6.33
CA ARG A 107 -30.84 24.76 -7.17
C ARG A 107 -31.63 24.42 -8.42
N ASP A 108 -31.26 23.32 -9.11
CA ASP A 108 -31.94 22.85 -10.31
C ASP A 108 -33.39 22.46 -10.01
N GLU A 109 -33.64 21.77 -8.90
CA GLU A 109 -34.98 21.41 -8.43
C GLU A 109 -35.82 22.66 -8.13
N GLY A 110 -35.20 23.65 -7.46
CA GLY A 110 -35.83 24.93 -7.21
C GLY A 110 -36.24 25.66 -8.49
N LYS A 111 -35.39 25.63 -9.52
CA LYS A 111 -35.67 26.21 -10.83
C LYS A 111 -36.78 25.46 -11.56
N LYS A 112 -36.85 24.13 -11.42
CA LYS A 112 -37.90 23.31 -12.06
C LYS A 112 -39.25 23.47 -11.40
N ALA A 113 -39.31 23.92 -10.16
CA ALA A 113 -40.52 24.13 -9.42
C ALA A 113 -41.30 25.39 -9.88
N PHE A 114 -40.63 26.17 -10.69
CA PHE A 114 -41.23 27.33 -11.34
C PHE A 114 -41.54 27.04 -12.80
#